data_563e8579776a0ebaace5dc43deb940c6
#
_entry.id   563e8579776a0ebaace5dc43deb940c6
#
_cell.length_a   1.000
_cell.length_b   1.000
_cell.length_c   1.000
_cell.angle_alpha   90.00
_cell.angle_beta   90.00
_cell.angle_gamma   90.00
#
_symmetry.space_group_name_H-M   'P 1'
#
loop_
_entity.id
_entity.type
_entity.pdbx_description
1 polymer ?
#
loop_
_entity_poly.entity_id
_entity_poly.type
_entity_poly.pdbx_seq_one_letter_code
_entity_poly.pdbx_strand_id
1 'polypeptide(L)'
;RRFISLSKNKEIRVDLINYIDKSCDFFHIIYKFIREKAMVKYVTKLISEKLSSIDMDNNLSLEKARKIIRAGQKKAQKMNIAAVFAVVNAEGNLIIEERMDNAILVSVEVAYKKAYTAAALKLNTEDLTALVQPGAMFYGLQSDPKYIVFGGGMLLKINGKIVGAVGVSGGSAQEDMEIAKACVNAFETI
;
A
#
# COMPACT_ATOMS: atom_id res chain seq x y z
N ARG A 1 -10.29 -50.26 -24.41
CA ARG A 1 -10.42 -48.76 -24.29
C ARG A 1 -10.25 -48.42 -22.84
N ARG A 2 -9.06 -47.99 -22.42
CA ARG A 2 -8.82 -47.43 -21.07
C ARG A 2 -8.95 -45.92 -21.16
N PHE A 3 -9.90 -45.35 -20.43
CA PHE A 3 -10.02 -43.93 -20.23
C PHE A 3 -8.89 -43.45 -19.31
N ILE A 4 -8.10 -42.51 -19.78
CA ILE A 4 -7.04 -41.88 -18.96
C ILE A 4 -7.73 -40.84 -18.07
N SER A 5 -7.79 -41.11 -16.79
CA SER A 5 -8.24 -40.18 -15.77
C SER A 5 -7.16 -39.11 -15.56
N LEU A 6 -7.50 -37.86 -15.77
CA LEU A 6 -6.66 -36.73 -15.47
C LEU A 6 -6.63 -36.50 -13.94
N SER A 7 -5.84 -37.28 -13.22
CA SER A 7 -5.60 -37.04 -11.81
C SER A 7 -4.52 -35.97 -11.62
N LYS A 8 -4.63 -35.23 -10.51
CA LYS A 8 -3.81 -34.02 -10.20
C LYS A 8 -2.33 -34.29 -9.88
N ASN A 9 -1.78 -35.48 -10.12
CA ASN A 9 -0.45 -35.84 -9.68
C ASN A 9 0.55 -36.03 -10.81
N LYS A 10 1.81 -35.86 -10.49
CA LYS A 10 3.02 -35.91 -11.32
C LYS A 10 3.20 -37.20 -12.15
N GLU A 11 2.44 -38.24 -11.87
CA GLU A 11 2.61 -39.60 -12.44
C GLU A 11 2.05 -39.81 -13.86
N ILE A 12 1.19 -38.92 -14.36
CA ILE A 12 0.60 -39.03 -15.73
C ILE A 12 1.65 -39.04 -16.85
N ARG A 13 2.89 -38.79 -16.54
CA ARG A 13 3.96 -38.57 -17.53
C ARG A 13 4.61 -39.84 -18.06
N VAL A 14 4.68 -40.87 -17.26
CA VAL A 14 5.46 -42.06 -17.60
C VAL A 14 4.68 -42.97 -18.53
N ASP A 15 3.37 -43.09 -18.31
CA ASP A 15 2.54 -44.00 -19.14
C ASP A 15 2.29 -43.47 -20.55
N LEU A 16 2.24 -42.16 -20.77
CA LEU A 16 2.08 -41.60 -22.11
C LEU A 16 3.35 -41.72 -22.95
N ILE A 17 4.50 -41.61 -22.31
CA ILE A 17 5.81 -41.73 -22.97
C ILE A 17 6.08 -43.16 -23.45
N ASN A 18 5.63 -44.17 -22.69
CA ASN A 18 5.80 -45.57 -23.03
C ASN A 18 4.84 -46.07 -24.16
N TYR A 19 3.79 -45.29 -24.46
CA TYR A 19 2.80 -45.66 -25.48
C TYR A 19 3.09 -45.07 -26.87
N ILE A 20 3.98 -44.09 -26.94
CA ILE A 20 4.36 -43.45 -28.21
C ILE A 20 5.52 -44.24 -28.81
N ASP A 21 5.21 -45.05 -29.81
CA ASP A 21 6.21 -45.77 -30.61
C ASP A 21 7.21 -44.77 -31.20
N LYS A 22 8.51 -45.07 -31.01
CA LYS A 22 9.64 -44.23 -31.43
C LYS A 22 9.70 -43.96 -32.95
N SER A 23 8.81 -44.54 -33.74
CA SER A 23 8.77 -44.42 -35.20
C SER A 23 7.82 -43.36 -35.76
N CYS A 24 7.10 -42.59 -34.90
CA CYS A 24 6.12 -41.63 -35.38
C CYS A 24 6.45 -40.18 -34.98
N ASP A 25 7.25 -39.52 -35.79
CA ASP A 25 7.68 -38.10 -35.62
C ASP A 25 6.51 -37.13 -35.39
N PHE A 26 5.34 -37.41 -36.00
CA PHE A 26 4.15 -36.56 -35.87
C PHE A 26 3.59 -36.54 -34.44
N PHE A 27 3.49 -37.66 -33.78
CA PHE A 27 3.03 -37.74 -32.39
C PHE A 27 4.02 -37.12 -31.44
N HIS A 28 5.31 -37.24 -31.73
CA HIS A 28 6.36 -36.58 -30.93
C HIS A 28 6.28 -35.05 -31.01
N ILE A 29 6.03 -34.50 -32.20
CA ILE A 29 5.86 -33.05 -32.43
C ILE A 29 4.61 -32.54 -31.70
N ILE A 30 3.48 -33.25 -31.80
CA ILE A 30 2.24 -32.87 -31.10
C ILE A 30 2.44 -32.92 -29.58
N TYR A 31 3.07 -33.97 -29.07
CA TYR A 31 3.37 -34.09 -27.63
C TYR A 31 4.25 -32.96 -27.12
N LYS A 32 5.32 -32.62 -27.86
CA LYS A 32 6.20 -31.50 -27.55
C LYS A 32 5.45 -30.18 -27.52
N PHE A 33 4.59 -29.92 -28.50
CA PHE A 33 3.78 -28.71 -28.60
C PHE A 33 2.76 -28.59 -27.47
N ILE A 34 2.08 -29.69 -27.10
CA ILE A 34 1.14 -29.70 -25.96
C ILE A 34 1.88 -29.48 -24.65
N ARG A 35 3.05 -30.11 -24.48
CA ARG A 35 3.89 -29.95 -23.30
C ARG A 35 4.41 -28.53 -23.15
N GLU A 36 4.84 -27.89 -24.24
CA GLU A 36 5.30 -26.50 -24.24
C GLU A 36 4.15 -25.54 -23.86
N LYS A 37 2.96 -25.70 -24.44
CA LYS A 37 1.79 -24.91 -24.08
C LYS A 37 1.37 -25.10 -22.62
N ALA A 38 1.39 -26.32 -22.11
CA ALA A 38 1.10 -26.59 -20.70
C ALA A 38 2.13 -25.97 -19.77
N MET A 39 3.41 -26.02 -20.15
CA MET A 39 4.50 -25.41 -19.40
C MET A 39 4.36 -23.88 -19.39
N VAL A 40 4.10 -23.25 -20.55
CA VAL A 40 3.87 -21.80 -20.64
C VAL A 40 2.70 -21.40 -19.76
N LYS A 41 1.57 -22.09 -19.83
CA LYS A 41 0.39 -21.81 -18.99
C LYS A 41 0.70 -21.94 -17.50
N TYR A 42 1.47 -22.95 -17.11
CA TYR A 42 1.88 -23.15 -15.71
C TYR A 42 2.80 -22.04 -15.23
N VAL A 43 3.83 -21.69 -16.02
CA VAL A 43 4.78 -20.61 -15.69
C VAL A 43 4.06 -19.27 -15.64
N THR A 44 3.18 -18.97 -16.59
CA THR A 44 2.38 -17.73 -16.59
C THR A 44 1.52 -17.63 -15.32
N LYS A 45 0.90 -18.74 -14.90
CA LYS A 45 0.12 -18.79 -13.66
C LYS A 45 1.00 -18.52 -12.43
N LEU A 46 2.17 -19.16 -12.33
CA LEU A 46 3.12 -18.93 -11.22
C LEU A 46 3.61 -17.49 -11.19
N ILE A 47 3.92 -16.92 -12.36
CA ILE A 47 4.35 -15.52 -12.46
C ILE A 47 3.22 -14.59 -12.02
N SER A 48 1.97 -14.82 -12.48
CA SER A 48 0.83 -13.98 -12.10
C SER A 48 0.52 -14.07 -10.59
N GLU A 49 0.59 -15.26 -10.00
CA GLU A 49 0.43 -15.45 -8.55
C GLU A 49 1.55 -14.76 -7.76
N LYS A 50 2.79 -14.83 -8.25
CA LYS A 50 3.93 -14.16 -7.61
C LYS A 50 3.86 -12.64 -7.77
N LEU A 51 3.49 -12.14 -8.94
CA LEU A 51 3.30 -10.70 -9.18
C LEU A 51 2.16 -10.15 -8.32
N SER A 52 1.02 -10.85 -8.23
CA SER A 52 -0.10 -10.42 -7.37
C SER A 52 0.28 -10.41 -5.89
N SER A 53 1.08 -11.37 -5.42
CA SER A 53 1.60 -11.36 -4.03
C SER A 53 2.55 -10.19 -3.79
N ILE A 54 3.44 -9.87 -4.74
CA ILE A 54 4.35 -8.74 -4.66
C ILE A 54 3.58 -7.40 -4.63
N ASP A 55 2.54 -7.26 -5.43
CA ASP A 55 1.69 -6.05 -5.44
C ASP A 55 0.91 -5.90 -4.12
N MET A 56 0.45 -7.00 -3.54
CA MET A 56 -0.24 -6.96 -2.23
C MET A 56 0.71 -6.57 -1.10
N ASP A 57 1.97 -7.03 -1.12
CA ASP A 57 2.98 -6.66 -0.11
C ASP A 57 3.43 -5.20 -0.25
N ASN A 58 3.43 -4.66 -1.48
CA ASN A 58 3.84 -3.28 -1.77
C ASN A 58 2.68 -2.27 -1.74
N ASN A 59 1.48 -2.65 -1.28
CA ASN A 59 0.33 -1.76 -1.25
C ASN A 59 -0.05 -1.35 0.19
N LEU A 60 -0.57 -0.12 0.31
CA LEU A 60 -1.17 0.39 1.54
C LEU A 60 -2.62 -0.09 1.65
N SER A 61 -2.82 -1.27 2.26
CA SER A 61 -4.15 -1.82 2.49
C SER A 61 -4.87 -1.16 3.67
N LEU A 62 -6.21 -1.30 3.72
CA LEU A 62 -7.02 -0.85 4.86
C LEU A 62 -6.54 -1.49 6.18
N GLU A 63 -6.10 -2.75 6.16
CA GLU A 63 -5.60 -3.42 7.35
C GLU A 63 -4.29 -2.80 7.85
N LYS A 64 -3.34 -2.52 6.94
CA LYS A 64 -2.10 -1.80 7.27
C LYS A 64 -2.42 -0.40 7.81
N ALA A 65 -3.35 0.32 7.19
CA ALA A 65 -3.78 1.64 7.63
C ALA A 65 -4.36 1.61 9.06
N ARG A 66 -5.18 0.62 9.40
CA ARG A 66 -5.69 0.44 10.78
C ARG A 66 -4.57 0.17 11.79
N LYS A 67 -3.58 -0.65 11.43
CA LYS A 67 -2.44 -0.95 12.33
C LYS A 67 -1.65 0.31 12.66
N ILE A 68 -1.36 1.15 11.68
CA ILE A 68 -0.61 2.40 11.91
C ILE A 68 -1.41 3.42 12.71
N ILE A 69 -2.72 3.54 12.47
CA ILE A 69 -3.59 4.41 13.29
C ILE A 69 -3.59 3.94 14.74
N ARG A 70 -3.72 2.65 15.01
CA ARG A 70 -3.65 2.12 16.39
C ARG A 70 -2.35 2.45 17.11
N ALA A 71 -1.22 2.47 16.40
CA ALA A 71 0.06 2.90 16.97
C ALA A 71 0.04 4.40 17.30
N GLY A 72 -0.48 5.23 16.40
CA GLY A 72 -0.70 6.66 16.62
C GLY A 72 -1.62 6.93 17.81
N GLN A 73 -2.75 6.24 17.90
CA GLN A 73 -3.69 6.36 19.03
C GLN A 73 -3.03 6.04 20.37
N LYS A 74 -2.22 4.97 20.45
CA LYS A 74 -1.45 4.65 21.66
C LYS A 74 -0.45 5.76 22.03
N LYS A 75 0.19 6.39 21.04
CA LYS A 75 1.10 7.53 21.27
C LYS A 75 0.31 8.75 21.74
N ALA A 76 -0.81 9.08 21.10
CA ALA A 76 -1.69 10.19 21.48
C ALA A 76 -2.22 10.04 22.92
N GLN A 77 -2.66 8.83 23.30
CA GLN A 77 -3.08 8.52 24.67
C GLN A 77 -1.98 8.78 25.70
N LYS A 78 -0.73 8.37 25.40
CA LYS A 78 0.42 8.63 26.29
C LYS A 78 0.74 10.12 26.43
N MET A 79 0.38 10.92 25.44
CA MET A 79 0.54 12.38 25.44
C MET A 79 -0.70 13.10 26.00
N ASN A 80 -1.75 12.36 26.37
CA ASN A 80 -3.04 12.88 26.80
C ASN A 80 -3.70 13.79 25.76
N ILE A 81 -3.59 13.41 24.48
CA ILE A 81 -4.15 14.15 23.34
C ILE A 81 -5.25 13.27 22.69
N ALA A 82 -6.42 13.88 22.47
CA ALA A 82 -7.49 13.30 21.66
C ALA A 82 -7.32 13.78 20.21
N ALA A 83 -7.01 12.86 19.30
CA ALA A 83 -6.67 13.19 17.93
C ALA A 83 -7.58 12.49 16.90
N VAL A 84 -7.58 13.03 15.69
CA VAL A 84 -8.13 12.42 14.47
C VAL A 84 -6.98 11.97 13.60
N PHE A 85 -7.15 10.82 12.98
CA PHE A 85 -6.20 10.18 12.09
C PHE A 85 -6.84 9.96 10.73
N ALA A 86 -6.19 10.36 9.66
CA ALA A 86 -6.60 10.04 8.30
C ALA A 86 -5.44 9.38 7.55
N VAL A 87 -5.74 8.34 6.77
CA VAL A 87 -4.76 7.69 5.89
C VAL A 87 -5.29 7.75 4.47
N VAL A 88 -4.45 8.23 3.56
CA VAL A 88 -4.74 8.31 2.12
C VAL A 88 -3.76 7.46 1.33
N ASN A 89 -4.17 7.03 0.13
CA ASN A 89 -3.27 6.35 -0.81
C ASN A 89 -2.34 7.34 -1.53
N ALA A 90 -1.48 6.86 -2.44
CA ALA A 90 -0.52 7.70 -3.16
C ALA A 90 -1.16 8.78 -4.04
N GLU A 91 -2.41 8.59 -4.46
CA GLU A 91 -3.21 9.53 -5.25
C GLU A 91 -4.02 10.53 -4.38
N GLY A 92 -3.90 10.43 -3.04
CA GLY A 92 -4.61 11.30 -2.09
C GLY A 92 -6.04 10.85 -1.76
N ASN A 93 -6.48 9.68 -2.21
CA ASN A 93 -7.81 9.15 -1.89
C ASN A 93 -7.84 8.58 -0.47
N LEU A 94 -8.90 8.88 0.27
CA LEU A 94 -9.09 8.41 1.63
C LEU A 94 -9.23 6.88 1.67
N ILE A 95 -8.42 6.25 2.53
CA ILE A 95 -8.52 4.82 2.86
C ILE A 95 -9.33 4.65 4.15
N ILE A 96 -8.98 5.42 5.18
CA ILE A 96 -9.64 5.35 6.49
C ILE A 96 -9.44 6.66 7.23
N GLU A 97 -10.45 7.02 8.04
CA GLU A 97 -10.38 8.08 9.03
C GLU A 97 -10.93 7.58 10.36
N GLU A 98 -10.22 7.84 11.46
CA GLU A 98 -10.66 7.49 12.81
C GLU A 98 -10.51 8.70 13.73
N ARG A 99 -11.59 9.04 14.43
CA ARG A 99 -11.64 10.08 15.44
C ARG A 99 -11.66 9.48 16.83
N MET A 100 -10.71 9.87 17.68
CA MET A 100 -10.76 9.51 19.10
C MET A 100 -11.89 10.29 19.81
N ASP A 101 -12.41 9.70 20.87
CA ASP A 101 -13.37 10.38 21.74
C ASP A 101 -12.78 11.70 22.22
N ASN A 102 -13.62 12.74 22.28
CA ASN A 102 -13.26 14.10 22.67
C ASN A 102 -12.30 14.85 21.73
N ALA A 103 -11.88 14.30 20.60
CA ALA A 103 -11.15 15.08 19.60
C ALA A 103 -12.02 16.24 19.08
N ILE A 104 -11.41 17.41 18.89
CA ILE A 104 -12.14 18.62 18.45
C ILE A 104 -12.65 18.45 17.01
N LEU A 105 -13.78 19.06 16.70
CA LEU A 105 -14.47 18.85 15.41
C LEU A 105 -13.61 19.21 14.21
N VAL A 106 -12.88 20.34 14.26
CA VAL A 106 -12.03 20.80 13.14
C VAL A 106 -10.95 19.80 12.77
N SER A 107 -10.50 18.98 13.73
CA SER A 107 -9.47 17.96 13.49
C SER A 107 -9.87 16.90 12.48
N VAL A 108 -11.16 16.65 12.27
CA VAL A 108 -11.67 15.73 11.24
C VAL A 108 -11.21 16.20 9.86
N GLU A 109 -11.53 17.45 9.52
CA GLU A 109 -11.14 18.02 8.22
C GLU A 109 -9.62 18.22 8.11
N VAL A 110 -8.98 18.68 9.19
CA VAL A 110 -7.55 18.98 9.19
C VAL A 110 -6.68 17.71 9.05
N ALA A 111 -7.05 16.61 9.71
CA ALA A 111 -6.30 15.36 9.60
C ALA A 111 -6.30 14.84 8.15
N TYR A 112 -7.46 14.80 7.51
CA TYR A 112 -7.55 14.42 6.10
C TYR A 112 -6.74 15.35 5.20
N LYS A 113 -6.88 16.67 5.34
CA LYS A 113 -6.13 17.65 4.54
C LYS A 113 -4.63 17.55 4.73
N LYS A 114 -4.14 17.27 5.94
CA LYS A 114 -2.71 17.01 6.20
C LYS A 114 -2.22 15.78 5.43
N ALA A 115 -2.96 14.65 5.49
CA ALA A 115 -2.63 13.44 4.73
C ALA A 115 -2.65 13.71 3.22
N TYR A 116 -3.72 14.37 2.74
CA TYR A 116 -3.87 14.74 1.33
C TYR A 116 -2.70 15.63 0.86
N THR A 117 -2.38 16.69 1.61
CA THR A 117 -1.28 17.61 1.29
C THR A 117 0.05 16.87 1.17
N ALA A 118 0.35 15.99 2.13
CA ALA A 118 1.57 15.20 2.10
C ALA A 118 1.65 14.30 0.86
N ALA A 119 0.58 13.58 0.53
CA ALA A 119 0.52 12.71 -0.65
C ALA A 119 0.61 13.49 -1.97
N ALA A 120 -0.16 14.60 -2.09
CA ALA A 120 -0.26 15.40 -3.30
C ALA A 120 1.06 16.11 -3.66
N LEU A 121 1.74 16.67 -2.65
CA LEU A 121 2.99 17.41 -2.84
C LEU A 121 4.23 16.52 -2.71
N LYS A 122 4.05 15.25 -2.26
CA LYS A 122 5.15 14.31 -1.98
C LYS A 122 6.17 14.83 -0.97
N LEU A 123 5.70 15.61 0.01
CA LEU A 123 6.45 16.24 1.09
C LEU A 123 5.72 16.04 2.41
N ASN A 124 6.43 15.94 3.51
CA ASN A 124 5.79 16.05 4.82
C ASN A 124 5.28 17.48 5.02
N THR A 125 4.15 17.65 5.70
CA THR A 125 3.58 19.01 5.86
C THR A 125 4.44 19.93 6.74
N GLU A 126 5.33 19.38 7.57
CA GLU A 126 6.34 20.14 8.30
C GLU A 126 7.29 20.87 7.35
N ASP A 127 7.75 20.19 6.30
CA ASP A 127 8.71 20.73 5.32
C ASP A 127 8.13 21.92 4.54
N LEU A 128 6.79 21.99 4.43
CA LEU A 128 6.10 23.12 3.77
C LEU A 128 6.15 24.40 4.56
N THR A 129 6.30 24.36 5.88
CA THR A 129 6.24 25.55 6.74
C THR A 129 7.22 26.65 6.31
N ALA A 130 8.45 26.26 5.92
CA ALA A 130 9.43 27.19 5.41
C ALA A 130 9.17 27.64 3.96
N LEU A 131 8.58 26.75 3.16
CA LEU A 131 8.35 26.98 1.72
C LEU A 131 7.16 27.89 1.42
N VAL A 132 6.30 28.15 2.38
CA VAL A 132 5.12 29.02 2.24
C VAL A 132 5.30 30.42 2.84
N GLN A 133 6.48 30.76 3.34
CA GLN A 133 6.77 32.09 3.89
C GLN A 133 6.83 33.15 2.78
N PRO A 134 6.66 34.44 3.10
CA PRO A 134 6.80 35.51 2.14
C PRO A 134 8.13 35.42 1.37
N GLY A 135 8.05 35.40 0.03
CA GLY A 135 9.21 35.25 -0.85
C GLY A 135 9.68 33.80 -1.08
N ALA A 136 9.10 32.80 -0.40
CA ALA A 136 9.40 31.40 -0.63
C ALA A 136 8.63 30.82 -1.84
N MET A 137 9.08 29.67 -2.36
CA MET A 137 8.62 29.05 -3.60
C MET A 137 7.11 28.79 -3.64
N PHE A 138 6.51 28.39 -2.51
CA PHE A 138 5.08 28.08 -2.40
C PHE A 138 4.29 29.13 -1.64
N TYR A 139 4.80 30.38 -1.59
CA TYR A 139 4.05 31.47 -1.00
C TYR A 139 2.66 31.59 -1.62
N GLY A 140 1.63 31.59 -0.78
CA GLY A 140 0.23 31.62 -1.23
C GLY A 140 -0.45 30.25 -1.34
N LEU A 141 0.27 29.12 -1.24
CA LEU A 141 -0.32 27.78 -1.28
C LEU A 141 -1.40 27.60 -0.21
N GLN A 142 -1.23 28.20 0.97
CA GLN A 142 -2.19 28.17 2.07
C GLN A 142 -3.52 28.88 1.76
N SER A 143 -3.60 29.63 0.66
CA SER A 143 -4.86 30.26 0.21
C SER A 143 -5.80 29.26 -0.46
N ASP A 144 -5.29 28.11 -0.92
CA ASP A 144 -6.13 27.01 -1.40
C ASP A 144 -6.57 26.16 -0.19
N PRO A 145 -7.90 26.08 0.07
CA PRO A 145 -8.42 25.38 1.23
C PRO A 145 -8.15 23.87 1.26
N LYS A 146 -7.61 23.31 0.20
CA LYS A 146 -7.24 21.89 0.12
C LYS A 146 -5.96 21.56 0.91
N TYR A 147 -5.05 22.54 1.04
CA TYR A 147 -3.72 22.29 1.59
C TYR A 147 -3.59 22.77 3.02
N ILE A 148 -2.90 21.97 3.83
CA ILE A 148 -2.47 22.32 5.18
C ILE A 148 -0.95 22.37 5.19
N VAL A 149 -0.38 23.51 5.59
CA VAL A 149 1.05 23.81 5.47
C VAL A 149 1.82 23.76 6.79
N PHE A 150 1.28 23.06 7.79
CA PHE A 150 1.90 22.88 9.10
C PHE A 150 1.89 21.39 9.50
N GLY A 151 2.76 21.02 10.43
CA GLY A 151 3.10 19.64 10.78
C GLY A 151 1.93 18.73 11.15
N GLY A 152 2.11 17.44 10.95
CA GLY A 152 1.18 16.36 11.26
C GLY A 152 0.77 15.51 10.05
N GLY A 153 1.14 15.87 8.81
CA GLY A 153 1.00 15.04 7.62
C GLY A 153 2.34 14.42 7.24
N MET A 154 2.42 13.10 7.13
CA MET A 154 3.65 12.37 6.83
C MET A 154 3.47 11.32 5.75
N LEU A 155 4.48 11.17 4.90
CA LEU A 155 4.51 10.18 3.82
C LEU A 155 4.70 8.76 4.37
N LEU A 156 4.00 7.82 3.76
CA LEU A 156 4.19 6.37 3.96
C LEU A 156 4.93 5.81 2.74
N LYS A 157 6.05 5.14 2.98
CA LYS A 157 6.94 4.64 1.92
C LYS A 157 7.22 3.15 2.10
N ILE A 158 7.22 2.40 1.00
CA ILE A 158 7.71 1.01 0.92
C ILE A 158 8.86 0.99 -0.08
N ASN A 159 10.03 0.52 0.33
CA ASN A 159 11.23 0.48 -0.53
C ASN A 159 11.53 1.83 -1.21
N GLY A 160 11.34 2.94 -0.50
CA GLY A 160 11.54 4.29 -1.02
C GLY A 160 10.41 4.85 -1.90
N LYS A 161 9.46 4.01 -2.33
CA LYS A 161 8.29 4.43 -3.11
C LYS A 161 7.18 4.93 -2.18
N ILE A 162 6.62 6.10 -2.46
CA ILE A 162 5.47 6.63 -1.73
C ILE A 162 4.24 5.79 -2.08
N VAL A 163 3.59 5.23 -1.06
CA VAL A 163 2.36 4.42 -1.19
C VAL A 163 1.14 5.10 -0.57
N GLY A 164 1.35 6.21 0.13
CA GLY A 164 0.30 7.01 0.73
C GLY A 164 0.85 8.00 1.74
N ALA A 165 -0.03 8.52 2.58
CA ALA A 165 0.31 9.40 3.68
C ALA A 165 -0.65 9.23 4.86
N VAL A 166 -0.19 9.60 6.04
CA VAL A 166 -0.99 9.72 7.26
C VAL A 166 -1.06 11.17 7.69
N GLY A 167 -2.22 11.62 8.13
CA GLY A 167 -2.45 12.93 8.74
C GLY A 167 -2.99 12.77 10.15
N VAL A 168 -2.47 13.55 11.06
CA VAL A 168 -2.87 13.60 12.47
C VAL A 168 -3.23 15.03 12.84
N SER A 169 -4.32 15.18 13.58
CA SER A 169 -4.76 16.47 14.12
C SER A 169 -5.42 16.30 15.47
N GLY A 170 -4.99 17.06 16.47
CA GLY A 170 -5.56 17.02 17.81
C GLY A 170 -4.82 17.89 18.82
N GLY A 171 -3.52 18.05 18.65
CA GLY A 171 -2.65 18.87 19.46
C GLY A 171 -2.07 20.08 18.73
N SER A 172 -0.96 20.58 19.20
CA SER A 172 -0.11 21.48 18.44
C SER A 172 0.51 20.80 17.22
N ALA A 173 1.00 21.56 16.25
CA ALA A 173 1.66 21.00 15.07
C ALA A 173 2.84 20.06 15.45
N GLN A 174 3.57 20.37 16.50
CA GLN A 174 4.68 19.56 16.99
C GLN A 174 4.19 18.22 17.57
N GLU A 175 3.13 18.26 18.39
CA GLU A 175 2.54 17.06 18.99
C GLU A 175 1.91 16.15 17.91
N ASP A 176 1.19 16.76 16.95
CA ASP A 176 0.62 16.02 15.81
C ASP A 176 1.71 15.31 15.01
N MET A 177 2.87 15.94 14.81
CA MET A 177 4.03 15.32 14.15
C MET A 177 4.60 14.15 14.94
N GLU A 178 4.75 14.28 16.27
CA GLU A 178 5.23 13.19 17.10
C GLU A 178 4.30 11.96 17.02
N ILE A 179 3.00 12.21 16.99
CA ILE A 179 1.99 11.16 16.85
C ILE A 179 2.04 10.55 15.42
N ALA A 180 2.17 11.39 14.38
CA ALA A 180 2.30 10.93 13.01
C ALA A 180 3.59 10.10 12.79
N LYS A 181 4.72 10.47 13.43
CA LYS A 181 5.95 9.67 13.45
C LYS A 181 5.73 8.27 14.02
N ALA A 182 4.91 8.14 15.08
CA ALA A 182 4.57 6.82 15.61
C ALA A 182 3.78 5.97 14.62
N CYS A 183 2.90 6.58 13.82
CA CYS A 183 2.23 5.89 12.72
C CYS A 183 3.22 5.41 11.66
N VAL A 184 4.13 6.27 11.20
CA VAL A 184 5.15 5.94 10.18
C VAL A 184 6.07 4.83 10.67
N ASN A 185 6.60 4.92 11.90
CA ASN A 185 7.46 3.89 12.47
C ASN A 185 6.75 2.52 12.54
N ALA A 186 5.46 2.50 12.89
CA ALA A 186 4.68 1.27 12.88
C ALA A 186 4.49 0.73 11.45
N PHE A 187 4.40 1.60 10.45
CA PHE A 187 4.30 1.19 9.04
C PHE A 187 5.57 0.53 8.52
N GLU A 188 6.73 1.02 8.91
CA GLU A 188 8.04 0.46 8.52
C GLU A 188 8.29 -0.95 9.09
N THR A 189 7.51 -1.36 10.10
CA THR A 189 7.63 -2.70 10.74
C THR A 189 6.62 -3.72 10.23
N ILE A 190 5.74 -3.35 9.29
CA ILE A 190 4.68 -4.21 8.73
C ILE A 190 5.00 -4.55 7.28
#